data_e644fcfb56eaa4a703f14fb2fd381cc9
#
_entry.id   e644fcfb56eaa4a703f14fb2fd381cc9
#
_cell.length_a   1.000
_cell.length_b   1.000
_cell.length_c   1.000
_cell.angle_alpha   90.00
_cell.angle_beta   90.00
_cell.angle_gamma   90.00
#
_symmetry.space_group_name_H-M   'P 1'
#
loop_
_entity.id
_entity.type
_entity.pdbx_description
1 polymer ?
#
loop_
_entity_poly.entity_id
_entity_poly.type
_entity_poly.pdbx_seq_one_letter_code
_entity_poly.pdbx_strand_id
1 'polypeptide(L)'
;EVRRNSPIGIIFTGGPHSIYEKDAPVFDKDIFGLGVPILGICYGIQFIAQALGGEVSTADVREYGKQIASFDKGAELFKGMPDNGIVWMSHTDYISKVPEGFSVTAYTESCPVISFENRKRRIYGVQFHPEVHHTQNGQIILRNFLYGACGAKGDWTMKNVAEKLVKDIREKVKDGSVLCAMSGGVDSAVAATLIHKAIGEKLTCVYVDHGLMRKNESEEIRKVFIEERGMNLKMIDASERFLKKLRGVTEPESKRKAIGEEFIRVFEDISDEIGEVDFLAQGTIYPDVIESGSNTSAMIKSHHNVG
;
A
#
# COMPACT_ATOMS: atom_id res chain seq x y z
N GLU A 1 -1.07 -20.45 -1.77
CA GLU A 1 -1.82 -19.19 -1.64
C GLU A 1 -2.13 -18.58 -3.01
N VAL A 2 -1.13 -18.34 -3.86
CA VAL A 2 -1.31 -17.74 -5.20
C VAL A 2 -2.32 -18.52 -6.05
N ARG A 3 -2.24 -19.85 -6.09
CA ARG A 3 -3.21 -20.70 -6.82
C ARG A 3 -4.64 -20.52 -6.32
N ARG A 4 -4.84 -20.33 -5.01
CA ARG A 4 -6.18 -20.14 -4.42
C ARG A 4 -6.80 -18.79 -4.80
N ASN A 5 -5.95 -17.76 -4.94
CA ASN A 5 -6.39 -16.40 -5.27
C ASN A 5 -6.58 -16.18 -6.78
N SER A 6 -6.09 -17.10 -7.63
CA SER A 6 -6.23 -17.04 -9.10
C SER A 6 -5.96 -15.65 -9.69
N PRO A 7 -4.79 -15.02 -9.42
CA PRO A 7 -4.51 -13.68 -9.89
C PRO A 7 -4.39 -13.64 -11.42
N ILE A 8 -4.74 -12.52 -12.04
CA ILE A 8 -4.58 -12.30 -13.49
C ILE A 8 -3.16 -11.90 -13.88
N GLY A 9 -2.32 -11.54 -12.90
CA GLY A 9 -0.91 -11.19 -13.06
C GLY A 9 -0.21 -11.14 -11.71
N ILE A 10 1.13 -11.20 -11.72
CA ILE A 10 1.98 -11.18 -10.54
C ILE A 10 3.06 -10.11 -10.74
N ILE A 11 3.31 -9.30 -9.73
CA ILE A 11 4.41 -8.34 -9.72
C ILE A 11 5.34 -8.68 -8.56
N PHE A 12 6.61 -8.97 -8.87
CA PHE A 12 7.69 -8.99 -7.88
C PHE A 12 8.27 -7.59 -7.77
N THR A 13 8.13 -6.98 -6.63
CA THR A 13 8.59 -5.60 -6.38
C THR A 13 10.07 -5.54 -6.03
N GLY A 14 10.61 -4.33 -5.91
CA GLY A 14 11.94 -4.09 -5.36
C GLY A 14 12.06 -4.45 -3.88
N GLY A 15 13.27 -4.54 -3.40
CA GLY A 15 13.60 -4.80 -2.02
C GLY A 15 15.03 -4.33 -1.70
N PRO A 16 15.38 -4.15 -0.41
CA PRO A 16 16.69 -3.64 0.01
C PRO A 16 17.80 -4.69 -0.05
N HIS A 17 17.46 -5.96 -0.23
CA HIS A 17 18.41 -7.07 -0.18
C HIS A 17 19.06 -7.37 -1.53
N SER A 18 20.30 -7.85 -1.51
CA SER A 18 20.88 -8.54 -2.66
C SER A 18 20.33 -9.96 -2.73
N ILE A 19 20.17 -10.49 -3.95
CA ILE A 19 19.74 -11.90 -4.16
C ILE A 19 20.72 -12.93 -3.59
N TYR A 20 21.93 -12.51 -3.21
CA TYR A 20 22.98 -13.34 -2.63
C TYR A 20 22.99 -13.36 -1.10
N GLU A 21 22.20 -12.53 -0.46
CA GLU A 21 22.08 -12.49 1.00
C GLU A 21 21.32 -13.71 1.53
N LYS A 22 21.73 -14.21 2.72
CA LYS A 22 21.11 -15.39 3.33
C LYS A 22 19.63 -15.19 3.67
N ASP A 23 19.27 -13.97 4.02
CA ASP A 23 17.91 -13.58 4.42
C ASP A 23 17.12 -12.94 3.26
N ALA A 24 17.63 -13.08 2.02
CA ALA A 24 16.95 -12.58 0.84
C ALA A 24 15.58 -13.28 0.66
N PRO A 25 14.53 -12.56 0.29
CA PRO A 25 13.22 -13.15 0.03
C PRO A 25 13.30 -14.23 -1.06
N VAL A 26 12.88 -15.44 -0.73
CA VAL A 26 12.84 -16.56 -1.67
C VAL A 26 11.40 -16.93 -1.98
N PHE A 27 11.10 -17.12 -3.25
CA PHE A 27 9.80 -17.56 -3.73
C PHE A 27 9.89 -18.96 -4.33
N ASP A 28 8.79 -19.70 -4.25
CA ASP A 28 8.68 -21.00 -4.88
C ASP A 28 8.75 -20.85 -6.42
N LYS A 29 9.70 -21.52 -7.05
CA LYS A 29 9.90 -21.48 -8.52
C LYS A 29 8.71 -22.00 -9.31
N ASP A 30 7.83 -22.78 -8.71
CA ASP A 30 6.60 -23.27 -9.33
C ASP A 30 5.67 -22.14 -9.78
N ILE A 31 5.87 -20.92 -9.24
CA ILE A 31 5.12 -19.72 -9.65
C ILE A 31 5.28 -19.40 -11.14
N PHE A 32 6.45 -19.70 -11.71
CA PHE A 32 6.72 -19.51 -13.14
C PHE A 32 6.00 -20.52 -14.04
N GLY A 33 5.46 -21.59 -13.47
CA GLY A 33 4.65 -22.61 -14.16
C GLY A 33 3.14 -22.36 -14.14
N LEU A 34 2.68 -21.28 -13.47
CA LEU A 34 1.25 -20.99 -13.33
C LEU A 34 0.58 -20.46 -14.61
N GLY A 35 1.37 -20.07 -15.64
CA GLY A 35 0.84 -19.49 -16.87
C GLY A 35 0.26 -18.06 -16.72
N VAL A 36 0.49 -17.44 -15.55
CA VAL A 36 0.08 -16.07 -15.24
C VAL A 36 1.20 -15.11 -15.67
N PRO A 37 0.90 -13.93 -16.24
CA PRO A 37 1.92 -12.92 -16.53
C PRO A 37 2.66 -12.50 -15.27
N ILE A 38 3.97 -12.35 -15.38
CA ILE A 38 4.84 -11.96 -14.28
C ILE A 38 5.67 -10.75 -14.68
N LEU A 39 5.71 -9.72 -13.84
CA LEU A 39 6.60 -8.56 -13.96
C LEU A 39 7.55 -8.54 -12.76
N GLY A 40 8.85 -8.51 -13.00
CA GLY A 40 9.87 -8.23 -11.98
C GLY A 40 10.31 -6.77 -12.03
N ILE A 41 10.34 -6.09 -10.90
CA ILE A 41 10.82 -4.71 -10.74
C ILE A 41 12.02 -4.72 -9.80
N CYS A 42 13.16 -4.16 -10.20
CA CYS A 42 14.38 -4.03 -9.41
C CYS A 42 14.86 -5.40 -8.86
N TYR A 43 14.72 -5.68 -7.58
CA TYR A 43 15.01 -7.00 -7.00
C TYR A 43 14.25 -8.12 -7.75
N GLY A 44 13.00 -7.87 -8.13
CA GLY A 44 12.16 -8.84 -8.82
C GLY A 44 12.69 -9.30 -10.17
N ILE A 45 13.31 -8.43 -10.98
CA ILE A 45 13.92 -8.86 -12.26
C ILE A 45 15.17 -9.70 -12.01
N GLN A 46 15.98 -9.35 -11.00
CA GLN A 46 17.19 -10.12 -10.62
C GLN A 46 16.81 -11.52 -10.13
N PHE A 47 15.77 -11.62 -9.28
CA PHE A 47 15.23 -12.90 -8.85
C PHE A 47 14.75 -13.75 -10.03
N ILE A 48 14.01 -13.18 -10.97
CA ILE A 48 13.55 -13.88 -12.19
C ILE A 48 14.75 -14.37 -12.99
N ALA A 49 15.77 -13.53 -13.20
CA ALA A 49 16.97 -13.88 -13.94
C ALA A 49 17.66 -15.10 -13.29
N GLN A 50 17.97 -15.04 -11.99
CA GLN A 50 18.62 -16.12 -11.27
C GLN A 50 17.77 -17.41 -11.23
N ALA A 51 16.46 -17.29 -10.96
CA ALA A 51 15.58 -18.44 -10.84
C ALA A 51 15.43 -19.23 -12.15
N LEU A 52 15.57 -18.54 -13.29
CA LEU A 52 15.40 -19.11 -14.63
C LEU A 52 16.72 -19.41 -15.38
N GLY A 53 17.86 -19.34 -14.68
CA GLY A 53 19.17 -19.73 -15.22
C GLY A 53 19.93 -18.60 -15.93
N GLY A 54 19.57 -17.36 -15.70
CA GLY A 54 20.40 -16.19 -15.99
C GLY A 54 21.45 -15.96 -14.91
N GLU A 55 22.25 -14.92 -15.10
CA GLU A 55 23.32 -14.55 -14.16
C GLU A 55 23.15 -13.09 -13.72
N VAL A 56 23.32 -12.87 -12.43
CA VAL A 56 23.38 -11.55 -11.82
C VAL A 56 24.80 -11.33 -11.30
N SER A 57 25.33 -10.16 -11.42
CA SER A 57 26.69 -9.80 -10.98
C SER A 57 26.65 -8.52 -10.17
N THR A 58 27.55 -8.37 -9.23
CA THR A 58 27.72 -7.11 -8.51
C THR A 58 28.56 -6.17 -9.38
N ALA A 59 28.06 -4.93 -9.56
CA ALA A 59 28.75 -3.93 -10.37
C ALA A 59 29.85 -3.23 -9.57
N ASP A 60 30.96 -2.93 -10.23
CA ASP A 60 32.00 -2.06 -9.68
C ASP A 60 31.49 -0.61 -9.52
N VAL A 61 30.60 -0.18 -10.40
CA VAL A 61 29.96 1.11 -10.37
C VAL A 61 28.47 0.94 -10.10
N ARG A 62 28.03 1.45 -8.97
CA ARG A 62 26.62 1.40 -8.53
C ARG A 62 25.78 2.40 -9.34
N GLU A 63 24.63 1.99 -9.84
CA GLU A 63 23.68 2.90 -10.49
C GLU A 63 22.61 3.38 -9.49
N TYR A 64 22.71 4.63 -9.11
CA TYR A 64 21.72 5.32 -8.29
C TYR A 64 21.28 6.62 -8.96
N GLY A 65 19.97 6.89 -8.91
CA GLY A 65 19.38 8.11 -9.42
C GLY A 65 18.94 8.02 -10.88
N LYS A 66 18.99 9.15 -11.57
CA LYS A 66 18.49 9.30 -12.94
C LYS A 66 19.49 8.77 -13.95
N GLN A 67 19.03 7.86 -14.82
CA GLN A 67 19.80 7.35 -15.95
C GLN A 67 18.99 7.52 -17.25
N ILE A 68 19.68 7.65 -18.39
CA ILE A 68 19.05 7.67 -19.70
C ILE A 68 19.01 6.23 -20.21
N ALA A 69 17.81 5.73 -20.43
CA ALA A 69 17.57 4.40 -20.96
C ALA A 69 17.14 4.45 -22.43
N SER A 70 17.57 3.45 -23.20
CA SER A 70 17.09 3.18 -24.55
C SER A 70 16.13 1.99 -24.51
N PHE A 71 14.98 2.11 -25.21
CA PHE A 71 13.89 1.14 -25.19
C PHE A 71 13.64 0.52 -26.57
N ASP A 72 13.43 -0.79 -26.60
CA ASP A 72 12.88 -1.48 -27.77
C ASP A 72 11.35 -1.27 -27.79
N LYS A 73 10.86 -0.40 -28.68
CA LYS A 73 9.41 -0.13 -28.85
C LYS A 73 8.61 -1.33 -29.35
N GLY A 74 9.28 -2.33 -29.90
CA GLY A 74 8.66 -3.59 -30.26
C GLY A 74 8.31 -4.45 -29.04
N ALA A 75 8.96 -4.24 -27.88
CA ALA A 75 8.71 -4.99 -26.66
C ALA A 75 7.34 -4.65 -26.05
N GLU A 76 6.74 -5.64 -25.37
CA GLU A 76 5.39 -5.51 -24.83
C GLU A 76 5.25 -4.35 -23.83
N LEU A 77 6.21 -4.23 -22.91
CA LEU A 77 6.18 -3.19 -21.89
C LEU A 77 6.38 -1.77 -22.45
N PHE A 78 7.07 -1.62 -23.57
CA PHE A 78 7.48 -0.31 -24.10
C PHE A 78 6.64 0.18 -25.27
N LYS A 79 5.55 -0.48 -25.61
CA LYS A 79 4.58 0.01 -26.61
C LYS A 79 4.10 1.41 -26.27
N GLY A 80 4.24 2.34 -27.21
CA GLY A 80 3.86 3.75 -27.00
C GLY A 80 4.87 4.59 -26.22
N MET A 81 6.02 4.03 -25.85
CA MET A 81 7.14 4.76 -25.26
C MET A 81 7.98 5.48 -26.33
N PRO A 82 8.69 6.58 -25.99
CA PRO A 82 9.75 7.13 -26.83
C PRO A 82 10.95 6.17 -26.90
N ASP A 83 11.86 6.41 -27.87
CA ASP A 83 13.08 5.58 -28.03
C ASP A 83 14.01 5.64 -26.82
N ASN A 84 14.04 6.81 -26.14
CA ASN A 84 14.84 7.04 -24.94
C ASN A 84 14.02 7.77 -23.88
N GLY A 85 14.40 7.59 -22.62
CA GLY A 85 13.76 8.29 -21.51
C GLY A 85 14.57 8.21 -20.22
N ILE A 86 14.25 9.07 -19.27
CA ILE A 86 14.87 9.04 -17.94
C ILE A 86 14.20 7.98 -17.10
N VAL A 87 15.01 7.10 -16.51
CA VAL A 87 14.56 6.08 -15.54
C VAL A 87 15.28 6.28 -14.21
N TRP A 88 14.62 5.85 -13.12
CA TRP A 88 15.19 5.89 -11.77
C TRP A 88 15.80 4.55 -11.43
N MET A 89 17.13 4.55 -11.22
CA MET A 89 17.88 3.37 -10.81
C MET A 89 18.17 3.41 -9.30
N SER A 90 18.16 2.23 -8.68
CA SER A 90 18.50 2.06 -7.27
C SER A 90 19.00 0.63 -7.04
N HIS A 91 20.18 0.29 -7.61
CA HIS A 91 20.72 -1.06 -7.50
C HIS A 91 22.25 -1.09 -7.50
N THR A 92 22.78 -2.14 -6.87
CA THR A 92 24.20 -2.49 -6.86
C THR A 92 24.47 -3.66 -7.80
N ASP A 93 23.52 -4.61 -7.87
CA ASP A 93 23.63 -5.82 -8.67
C ASP A 93 22.93 -5.59 -10.02
N TYR A 94 23.49 -6.15 -11.09
CA TYR A 94 22.95 -6.05 -12.44
C TYR A 94 22.89 -7.42 -13.12
N ILE A 95 22.06 -7.54 -14.15
CA ILE A 95 21.91 -8.77 -14.91
C ILE A 95 23.04 -8.83 -15.96
N SER A 96 23.99 -9.75 -15.75
CA SER A 96 25.11 -9.97 -16.66
C SER A 96 24.75 -10.93 -17.80
N LYS A 97 23.75 -11.81 -17.59
CA LYS A 97 23.24 -12.72 -18.62
C LYS A 97 21.76 -12.98 -18.43
N VAL A 98 20.99 -12.75 -19.49
CA VAL A 98 19.56 -13.08 -19.51
C VAL A 98 19.33 -14.59 -19.57
N PRO A 99 18.23 -15.11 -18.99
CA PRO A 99 17.88 -16.53 -19.13
C PRO A 99 17.64 -16.95 -20.57
N GLU A 100 17.77 -18.23 -20.87
CA GLU A 100 17.50 -18.77 -22.20
C GLU A 100 16.06 -18.47 -22.66
N GLY A 101 15.92 -18.01 -23.90
CA GLY A 101 14.64 -17.64 -24.50
C GLY A 101 14.10 -16.27 -24.09
N PHE A 102 14.89 -15.47 -23.35
CA PHE A 102 14.59 -14.07 -23.08
C PHE A 102 15.31 -13.14 -24.04
N SER A 103 14.69 -12.02 -24.35
CA SER A 103 15.27 -10.93 -25.16
C SER A 103 15.47 -9.70 -24.28
N VAL A 104 16.63 -9.04 -24.43
CA VAL A 104 16.87 -7.72 -23.82
C VAL A 104 16.00 -6.69 -24.52
N THR A 105 15.33 -5.86 -23.75
CA THR A 105 14.36 -4.88 -24.25
C THR A 105 14.65 -3.43 -23.84
N ALA A 106 15.58 -3.22 -22.91
CA ALA A 106 16.12 -1.90 -22.61
C ALA A 106 17.53 -1.99 -22.01
N TYR A 107 18.30 -0.91 -22.22
CA TYR A 107 19.67 -0.78 -21.74
C TYR A 107 20.01 0.69 -21.44
N THR A 108 21.06 0.92 -20.63
CA THR A 108 21.71 2.23 -20.45
C THR A 108 23.14 2.17 -21.00
N GLU A 109 23.87 3.28 -20.98
CA GLU A 109 25.28 3.31 -21.36
C GLU A 109 26.15 2.42 -20.44
N SER A 110 25.83 2.38 -19.15
CA SER A 110 26.56 1.64 -18.11
C SER A 110 26.02 0.23 -17.83
N CYS A 111 24.75 -0.05 -18.16
CA CYS A 111 24.12 -1.34 -17.89
C CYS A 111 23.48 -1.91 -19.15
N PRO A 112 24.01 -3.01 -19.72
CA PRO A 112 23.55 -3.58 -20.98
C PRO A 112 22.19 -4.27 -20.88
N VAL A 113 21.71 -4.59 -19.67
CA VAL A 113 20.45 -5.28 -19.45
C VAL A 113 19.71 -4.58 -18.31
N ILE A 114 18.82 -3.67 -18.62
CA ILE A 114 17.90 -3.06 -17.63
C ILE A 114 16.46 -3.49 -17.81
N SER A 115 16.18 -4.25 -18.87
CA SER A 115 14.88 -4.88 -19.09
C SER A 115 15.03 -6.08 -20.02
N PHE A 116 14.19 -7.09 -19.76
CA PHE A 116 14.05 -8.25 -20.62
C PHE A 116 12.61 -8.75 -20.69
N GLU A 117 12.29 -9.53 -21.72
CA GLU A 117 11.01 -10.21 -21.81
C GLU A 117 11.12 -11.63 -22.40
N ASN A 118 10.19 -12.50 -21.98
CA ASN A 118 9.84 -13.73 -22.68
C ASN A 118 8.33 -13.75 -22.92
N ARG A 119 7.90 -13.39 -24.13
CA ARG A 119 6.48 -13.27 -24.49
C ARG A 119 5.74 -14.60 -24.43
N LYS A 120 6.38 -15.71 -24.82
CA LYS A 120 5.76 -17.03 -24.80
C LYS A 120 5.40 -17.43 -23.37
N ARG A 121 6.28 -17.13 -22.41
CA ARG A 121 6.07 -17.41 -20.99
C ARG A 121 5.33 -16.27 -20.26
N ARG A 122 5.13 -15.14 -20.94
CA ARG A 122 4.52 -13.92 -20.38
C ARG A 122 5.27 -13.41 -19.14
N ILE A 123 6.61 -13.46 -19.19
CA ILE A 123 7.49 -13.01 -18.12
C ILE A 123 8.27 -11.80 -18.60
N TYR A 124 8.24 -10.75 -17.80
CA TYR A 124 8.79 -9.42 -18.08
C TYR A 124 9.62 -8.96 -16.88
N GLY A 125 10.58 -8.08 -17.13
CA GLY A 125 11.35 -7.49 -16.04
C GLY A 125 11.91 -6.13 -16.40
N VAL A 126 12.00 -5.25 -15.40
CA VAL A 126 12.67 -3.95 -15.46
C VAL A 126 13.54 -3.77 -14.22
N GLN A 127 14.79 -3.31 -14.39
CA GLN A 127 15.72 -3.06 -13.29
C GLN A 127 15.43 -1.74 -12.58
N PHE A 128 14.88 -0.78 -13.30
CA PHE A 128 14.48 0.53 -12.78
C PHE A 128 13.08 0.49 -12.16
N HIS A 129 12.70 1.57 -11.51
CA HIS A 129 11.43 1.72 -10.81
C HIS A 129 10.41 2.49 -11.67
N PRO A 130 9.49 1.83 -12.38
CA PRO A 130 8.46 2.50 -13.18
C PRO A 130 7.36 3.17 -12.33
N GLU A 131 7.24 2.80 -11.06
CA GLU A 131 6.24 3.30 -10.13
C GLU A 131 6.55 4.67 -9.53
N VAL A 132 7.81 5.13 -9.62
CA VAL A 132 8.21 6.40 -9.03
C VAL A 132 8.13 7.57 -10.02
N HIS A 133 7.86 8.77 -9.52
CA HIS A 133 7.73 9.99 -10.32
C HIS A 133 9.00 10.35 -11.13
N HIS A 134 10.16 9.88 -10.70
CA HIS A 134 11.44 10.15 -11.36
C HIS A 134 11.64 9.36 -12.64
N THR A 135 10.87 8.29 -12.87
CA THR A 135 10.85 7.54 -14.12
C THR A 135 9.84 8.17 -15.07
N GLN A 136 10.33 8.69 -16.20
CA GLN A 136 9.48 9.26 -17.23
C GLN A 136 8.63 8.17 -17.90
N ASN A 137 7.33 8.45 -18.05
CA ASN A 137 6.38 7.53 -18.69
C ASN A 137 6.28 6.13 -18.02
N GLY A 138 6.71 5.98 -16.76
CA GLY A 138 6.62 4.71 -16.03
C GLY A 138 5.20 4.15 -15.95
N GLN A 139 4.19 5.02 -15.94
CA GLN A 139 2.78 4.62 -15.99
C GLN A 139 2.41 3.89 -17.29
N ILE A 140 3.05 4.20 -18.44
CA ILE A 140 2.81 3.49 -19.70
C ILE A 140 3.27 2.04 -19.57
N ILE A 141 4.44 1.81 -18.96
CA ILE A 141 4.99 0.47 -18.71
C ILE A 141 4.03 -0.36 -17.85
N LEU A 142 3.58 0.20 -16.73
CA LEU A 142 2.63 -0.47 -15.84
C LEU A 142 1.28 -0.74 -16.53
N ARG A 143 0.78 0.20 -17.32
CA ARG A 143 -0.43 0.03 -18.13
C ARG A 143 -0.28 -1.08 -19.17
N ASN A 144 0.84 -1.13 -19.88
CA ASN A 144 1.12 -2.17 -20.85
C ASN A 144 1.16 -3.56 -20.20
N PHE A 145 1.74 -3.67 -19.02
CA PHE A 145 1.68 -4.91 -18.26
C PHE A 145 0.26 -5.25 -17.82
N LEU A 146 -0.44 -4.35 -17.14
CA LEU A 146 -1.76 -4.62 -16.57
C LEU A 146 -2.82 -4.88 -17.64
N TYR A 147 -2.91 -4.03 -18.66
CA TYR A 147 -3.96 -4.13 -19.68
C TYR A 147 -3.51 -4.99 -20.87
N GLY A 148 -2.25 -4.88 -21.29
CA GLY A 148 -1.70 -5.65 -22.43
C GLY A 148 -1.40 -7.10 -22.02
N ALA A 149 -0.49 -7.29 -21.08
CA ALA A 149 -0.07 -8.64 -20.70
C ALA A 149 -1.11 -9.36 -19.81
N CYS A 150 -1.66 -8.72 -18.79
CA CYS A 150 -2.61 -9.36 -17.86
C CYS A 150 -4.05 -9.35 -18.34
N GLY A 151 -4.42 -8.47 -19.29
CA GLY A 151 -5.80 -8.35 -19.77
C GLY A 151 -6.76 -7.77 -18.73
N ALA A 152 -6.26 -6.92 -17.81
CA ALA A 152 -7.10 -6.24 -16.84
C ALA A 152 -8.19 -5.40 -17.51
N LYS A 153 -9.40 -5.41 -16.95
CA LYS A 153 -10.55 -4.71 -17.54
C LYS A 153 -10.65 -3.23 -17.16
N GLY A 154 -9.85 -2.79 -16.17
CA GLY A 154 -9.92 -1.41 -15.67
C GLY A 154 -11.21 -1.08 -14.92
N ASP A 155 -11.91 -2.08 -14.46
CA ASP A 155 -13.17 -1.99 -13.71
C ASP A 155 -12.96 -1.70 -12.21
N TRP A 156 -11.73 -1.75 -11.75
CA TRP A 156 -11.37 -1.36 -10.38
C TRP A 156 -11.28 0.17 -10.28
N THR A 157 -12.42 0.82 -10.09
CA THR A 157 -12.54 2.27 -9.89
C THR A 157 -12.89 2.58 -8.45
N MET A 158 -12.57 3.79 -7.96
CA MET A 158 -12.91 4.20 -6.59
C MET A 158 -14.41 4.09 -6.32
N LYS A 159 -15.25 4.36 -7.31
CA LYS A 159 -16.70 4.18 -7.20
C LYS A 159 -17.06 2.72 -6.97
N ASN A 160 -16.56 1.82 -7.81
CA ASN A 160 -16.85 0.38 -7.69
C ASN A 160 -16.28 -0.21 -6.39
N VAL A 161 -15.12 0.28 -5.96
CA VAL A 161 -14.51 -0.10 -4.66
C VAL A 161 -15.39 0.33 -3.50
N ALA A 162 -15.87 1.58 -3.50
CA ALA A 162 -16.75 2.08 -2.44
C ALA A 162 -18.08 1.30 -2.39
N GLU A 163 -18.69 1.01 -3.54
CA GLU A 163 -19.92 0.20 -3.63
C GLU A 163 -19.70 -1.22 -3.12
N LYS A 164 -18.56 -1.83 -3.49
CA LYS A 164 -18.18 -3.16 -2.99
C LYS A 164 -17.97 -3.15 -1.49
N LEU A 165 -17.21 -2.19 -0.95
CA LEU A 165 -16.97 -2.08 0.50
C LEU A 165 -18.28 -1.90 1.28
N VAL A 166 -19.21 -1.09 0.79
CA VAL A 166 -20.53 -0.94 1.41
C VAL A 166 -21.28 -2.27 1.43
N LYS A 167 -21.21 -3.04 0.34
CA LYS A 167 -21.83 -4.38 0.28
C LYS A 167 -21.17 -5.35 1.25
N ASP A 168 -19.84 -5.42 1.25
CA ASP A 168 -19.06 -6.32 2.12
C ASP A 168 -19.31 -6.00 3.61
N ILE A 169 -19.38 -4.71 3.98
CA ILE A 169 -19.74 -4.26 5.33
C ILE A 169 -21.15 -4.73 5.70
N ARG A 170 -22.14 -4.54 4.82
CA ARG A 170 -23.52 -4.95 5.05
C ARG A 170 -23.65 -6.47 5.26
N GLU A 171 -22.94 -7.25 4.45
CA GLU A 171 -22.92 -8.72 4.56
C GLU A 171 -22.23 -9.20 5.84
N LYS A 172 -21.21 -8.47 6.30
CA LYS A 172 -20.48 -8.78 7.54
C LYS A 172 -21.28 -8.42 8.80
N VAL A 173 -21.81 -7.19 8.84
CA VAL A 173 -22.50 -6.65 10.03
C VAL A 173 -23.91 -7.22 10.16
N LYS A 174 -24.63 -7.41 9.05
CA LYS A 174 -26.01 -7.91 9.03
C LYS A 174 -26.94 -7.06 9.91
N ASP A 175 -27.46 -7.66 10.99
CA ASP A 175 -28.36 -7.01 11.94
C ASP A 175 -27.62 -6.38 13.14
N GLY A 176 -26.33 -6.59 13.24
CA GLY A 176 -25.52 -6.09 14.34
C GLY A 176 -25.32 -4.56 14.36
N SER A 177 -24.82 -4.07 15.47
CA SER A 177 -24.46 -2.68 15.74
C SER A 177 -22.95 -2.46 15.61
N VAL A 178 -22.54 -1.26 15.22
CA VAL A 178 -21.14 -0.88 15.08
C VAL A 178 -20.84 0.39 15.87
N LEU A 179 -19.79 0.35 16.68
CA LEU A 179 -19.17 1.52 17.28
C LEU A 179 -17.96 1.94 16.47
N CYS A 180 -17.87 3.19 16.02
CA CYS A 180 -16.76 3.70 15.23
C CYS A 180 -16.04 4.84 15.94
N ALA A 181 -14.73 4.66 16.17
CA ALA A 181 -13.87 5.73 16.67
C ALA A 181 -13.56 6.74 15.53
N MET A 182 -13.89 8.00 15.74
CA MET A 182 -13.58 9.09 14.84
C MET A 182 -12.52 10.02 15.44
N SER A 183 -11.35 10.07 14.78
CA SER A 183 -10.24 10.94 15.19
C SER A 183 -10.29 12.35 14.57
N GLY A 184 -11.28 12.63 13.70
CA GLY A 184 -11.30 13.83 12.87
C GLY A 184 -10.45 13.75 11.60
N GLY A 185 -9.59 12.73 11.47
CA GLY A 185 -8.80 12.48 10.26
C GLY A 185 -9.62 11.91 9.11
N VAL A 186 -9.06 12.00 7.89
CA VAL A 186 -9.71 11.53 6.64
C VAL A 186 -10.06 10.05 6.71
N ASP A 187 -9.18 9.22 7.27
CA ASP A 187 -9.34 7.76 7.28
C ASP A 187 -10.54 7.33 8.11
N SER A 188 -10.65 7.84 9.34
CA SER A 188 -11.81 7.57 10.21
C SER A 188 -13.11 8.14 9.63
N ALA A 189 -13.04 9.30 8.98
CA ALA A 189 -14.19 9.93 8.31
C ALA A 189 -14.70 9.10 7.12
N VAL A 190 -13.80 8.56 6.31
CA VAL A 190 -14.13 7.65 5.18
C VAL A 190 -14.71 6.35 5.71
N ALA A 191 -14.07 5.73 6.72
CA ALA A 191 -14.57 4.50 7.33
C ALA A 191 -16.00 4.68 7.88
N ALA A 192 -16.23 5.70 8.71
CA ALA A 192 -17.54 6.02 9.26
C ALA A 192 -18.60 6.27 8.16
N THR A 193 -18.23 7.00 7.10
CA THR A 193 -19.14 7.27 5.98
C THR A 193 -19.53 6.00 5.22
N LEU A 194 -18.59 5.08 4.97
CA LEU A 194 -18.86 3.81 4.28
C LEU A 194 -19.74 2.90 5.14
N ILE A 195 -19.45 2.82 6.46
CA ILE A 195 -20.25 2.03 7.40
C ILE A 195 -21.66 2.62 7.51
N HIS A 196 -21.80 3.93 7.64
CA HIS A 196 -23.11 4.59 7.68
C HIS A 196 -23.94 4.32 6.41
N LYS A 197 -23.32 4.36 5.23
CA LYS A 197 -23.98 3.98 3.96
C LYS A 197 -24.42 2.51 3.93
N ALA A 198 -23.69 1.64 4.64
CA ALA A 198 -24.00 0.23 4.69
C ALA A 198 -25.13 -0.13 5.66
N ILE A 199 -25.12 0.43 6.87
CA ILE A 199 -25.97 0.00 7.98
C ILE A 199 -26.83 1.11 8.62
N GLY A 200 -26.66 2.37 8.19
CA GLY A 200 -27.46 3.50 8.66
C GLY A 200 -27.35 3.75 10.15
N GLU A 201 -28.48 3.82 10.83
CA GLU A 201 -28.61 4.14 12.26
C GLU A 201 -28.00 3.12 13.22
N LYS A 202 -27.65 1.91 12.74
CA LYS A 202 -26.93 0.89 13.51
C LYS A 202 -25.47 1.25 13.77
N LEU A 203 -24.98 2.34 13.15
CA LEU A 203 -23.67 2.92 13.43
C LEU A 203 -23.77 3.99 14.50
N THR A 204 -23.01 3.84 15.58
CA THR A 204 -22.72 4.92 16.53
C THR A 204 -21.26 5.35 16.34
N CYS A 205 -21.05 6.63 16.04
CA CYS A 205 -19.73 7.21 16.00
C CYS A 205 -19.41 7.93 17.31
N VAL A 206 -18.14 7.89 17.72
CA VAL A 206 -17.64 8.62 18.88
C VAL A 206 -16.45 9.46 18.46
N TYR A 207 -16.55 10.75 18.66
CA TYR A 207 -15.47 11.71 18.49
C TYR A 207 -15.04 12.22 19.86
N VAL A 208 -13.74 12.17 20.13
CA VAL A 208 -13.16 12.65 21.38
C VAL A 208 -12.34 13.90 21.13
N ASP A 209 -12.77 15.04 21.68
CA ASP A 209 -11.96 16.24 21.72
C ASP A 209 -10.96 16.15 22.89
N HIS A 210 -9.70 16.01 22.56
CA HIS A 210 -8.61 15.90 23.53
C HIS A 210 -7.93 17.24 23.85
N GLY A 211 -8.50 18.36 23.38
CA GLY A 211 -7.97 19.71 23.62
C GLY A 211 -6.75 20.09 22.79
N LEU A 212 -6.29 19.22 21.87
CA LEU A 212 -5.16 19.46 20.96
C LEU A 212 -5.61 19.46 19.48
N MET A 213 -6.92 19.69 19.27
CA MET A 213 -7.51 19.75 17.94
C MET A 213 -7.12 21.05 17.23
N ARG A 214 -7.21 21.03 15.89
CA ARG A 214 -7.05 22.27 15.11
C ARG A 214 -8.19 23.23 15.42
N LYS A 215 -7.94 24.51 15.19
CA LYS A 215 -8.96 25.54 15.37
C LYS A 215 -10.22 25.21 14.56
N ASN A 216 -11.39 25.20 15.23
CA ASN A 216 -12.72 24.90 14.69
C ASN A 216 -12.91 23.45 14.16
N GLU A 217 -11.97 22.54 14.34
CA GLU A 217 -12.07 21.17 13.81
C GLU A 217 -13.27 20.41 14.39
N SER A 218 -13.49 20.47 15.71
CA SER A 218 -14.63 19.84 16.37
C SER A 218 -15.97 20.39 15.85
N GLU A 219 -16.05 21.69 15.55
CA GLU A 219 -17.24 22.32 15.01
C GLU A 219 -17.51 21.90 13.55
N GLU A 220 -16.47 21.81 12.73
CA GLU A 220 -16.57 21.31 11.36
C GLU A 220 -17.03 19.85 11.32
N ILE A 221 -16.51 19.00 12.22
CA ILE A 221 -16.93 17.60 12.34
C ILE A 221 -18.41 17.53 12.72
N ARG A 222 -18.85 18.31 13.70
CA ARG A 222 -20.25 18.38 14.09
C ARG A 222 -21.16 18.76 12.94
N LYS A 223 -20.80 19.82 12.23
CA LYS A 223 -21.56 20.31 11.08
C LYS A 223 -21.68 19.26 9.98
N VAL A 224 -20.55 18.67 9.56
CA VAL A 224 -20.53 17.70 8.45
C VAL A 224 -21.22 16.39 8.79
N PHE A 225 -20.94 15.81 9.97
CA PHE A 225 -21.41 14.46 10.26
C PHE A 225 -22.77 14.42 10.95
N ILE A 226 -23.08 15.37 11.81
CA ILE A 226 -24.39 15.44 12.45
C ILE A 226 -25.41 16.22 11.58
N GLU A 227 -25.09 17.48 11.23
CA GLU A 227 -26.09 18.36 10.61
C GLU A 227 -26.33 18.05 9.13
N GLU A 228 -25.26 17.82 8.35
CA GLU A 228 -25.37 17.58 6.91
C GLU A 228 -25.64 16.10 6.56
N ARG A 229 -25.08 15.16 7.33
CA ARG A 229 -25.18 13.71 7.04
C ARG A 229 -26.13 12.94 7.95
N GLY A 230 -26.60 13.54 9.04
CA GLY A 230 -27.52 12.91 9.96
C GLY A 230 -26.97 11.66 10.68
N MET A 231 -25.65 11.60 10.86
CA MET A 231 -25.03 10.46 11.50
C MET A 231 -25.20 10.51 13.02
N ASN A 232 -25.36 9.35 13.65
CA ASN A 232 -25.35 9.24 15.11
C ASN A 232 -23.91 9.38 15.63
N LEU A 233 -23.51 10.64 15.90
CA LEU A 233 -22.17 11.00 16.38
C LEU A 233 -22.26 11.57 17.79
N LYS A 234 -21.66 10.87 18.75
CA LYS A 234 -21.44 11.38 20.11
C LYS A 234 -20.12 12.15 20.15
N MET A 235 -20.18 13.41 20.57
CA MET A 235 -19.02 14.28 20.75
C MET A 235 -18.69 14.39 22.24
N ILE A 236 -17.48 14.03 22.59
CA ILE A 236 -17.01 13.98 23.99
C ILE A 236 -15.89 14.99 24.16
N ASP A 237 -16.11 15.98 25.04
CA ASP A 237 -15.04 16.87 25.46
C ASP A 237 -14.26 16.19 26.62
N ALA A 238 -13.08 15.68 26.31
CA ALA A 238 -12.15 15.10 27.26
C ALA A 238 -10.89 15.96 27.45
N SER A 239 -10.92 17.21 26.99
CA SER A 239 -9.75 18.11 26.94
C SER A 239 -9.04 18.24 28.28
N GLU A 240 -9.76 18.40 29.38
CA GLU A 240 -9.17 18.48 30.70
C GLU A 240 -8.45 17.20 31.13
N ARG A 241 -9.00 16.03 30.79
CA ARG A 241 -8.38 14.72 31.10
C ARG A 241 -7.04 14.58 30.42
N PHE A 242 -6.98 14.85 29.10
CA PHE A 242 -5.77 14.76 28.33
C PHE A 242 -4.72 15.79 28.72
N LEU A 243 -5.11 17.04 28.92
CA LEU A 243 -4.19 18.09 29.36
C LEU A 243 -3.61 17.80 30.76
N LYS A 244 -4.39 17.25 31.69
CA LYS A 244 -3.92 16.79 32.99
C LYS A 244 -2.89 15.67 32.86
N LYS A 245 -3.15 14.68 32.00
CA LYS A 245 -2.27 13.54 31.74
C LYS A 245 -0.93 13.96 31.12
N LEU A 246 -0.96 15.00 30.28
CA LEU A 246 0.24 15.53 29.60
C LEU A 246 1.07 16.52 30.43
N ARG A 247 0.57 16.93 31.60
CA ARG A 247 1.27 17.90 32.44
C ARG A 247 2.65 17.38 32.84
N GLY A 248 3.71 18.11 32.48
CA GLY A 248 5.10 17.77 32.76
C GLY A 248 5.72 16.70 31.86
N VAL A 249 4.97 16.15 30.91
CA VAL A 249 5.50 15.21 29.93
C VAL A 249 6.11 16.00 28.76
N THR A 250 7.42 15.94 28.60
CA THR A 250 8.16 16.71 27.56
C THR A 250 8.59 15.85 26.39
N GLU A 251 8.90 14.58 26.65
CA GLU A 251 9.41 13.63 25.65
C GLU A 251 8.30 13.22 24.68
N PRO A 252 8.51 13.32 23.34
CA PRO A 252 7.46 13.09 22.32
C PRO A 252 6.82 11.71 22.37
N GLU A 253 7.62 10.65 22.55
CA GLU A 253 7.10 9.29 22.59
C GLU A 253 6.26 9.02 23.84
N SER A 254 6.66 9.57 24.97
CA SER A 254 5.90 9.53 26.22
C SER A 254 4.56 10.26 26.09
N LYS A 255 4.51 11.38 25.36
CA LYS A 255 3.24 12.07 25.05
C LYS A 255 2.31 11.20 24.23
N ARG A 256 2.82 10.54 23.16
CA ARG A 256 2.00 9.65 22.32
C ARG A 256 1.40 8.50 23.14
N LYS A 257 2.22 7.83 23.95
CA LYS A 257 1.75 6.75 24.83
C LYS A 257 0.68 7.23 25.82
N ALA A 258 0.90 8.38 26.45
CA ALA A 258 -0.05 8.95 27.40
C ALA A 258 -1.38 9.31 26.73
N ILE A 259 -1.35 9.86 25.50
CA ILE A 259 -2.55 10.17 24.71
C ILE A 259 -3.26 8.87 24.31
N GLY A 260 -2.55 7.88 23.75
CA GLY A 260 -3.14 6.62 23.32
C GLY A 260 -3.81 5.87 24.47
N GLU A 261 -3.14 5.76 25.63
CA GLU A 261 -3.70 5.14 26.84
C GLU A 261 -4.98 5.86 27.30
N GLU A 262 -4.98 7.19 27.28
CA GLU A 262 -6.15 7.96 27.74
C GLU A 262 -7.32 7.86 26.74
N PHE A 263 -7.05 7.75 25.44
CA PHE A 263 -8.07 7.48 24.44
C PHE A 263 -8.80 6.16 24.71
N ILE A 264 -8.05 5.10 25.00
CA ILE A 264 -8.64 3.79 25.33
C ILE A 264 -9.59 3.92 26.53
N ARG A 265 -9.15 4.59 27.60
CA ARG A 265 -9.98 4.77 28.81
C ARG A 265 -11.24 5.59 28.56
N VAL A 266 -11.14 6.68 27.78
CA VAL A 266 -12.31 7.46 27.39
C VAL A 266 -13.26 6.59 26.55
N PHE A 267 -12.73 5.74 25.68
CA PHE A 267 -13.54 4.84 24.87
C PHE A 267 -14.21 3.74 25.68
N GLU A 268 -13.54 3.17 26.69
CA GLU A 268 -14.11 2.21 27.64
C GLU A 268 -15.27 2.84 28.40
N ASP A 269 -15.07 4.04 28.98
CA ASP A 269 -16.12 4.75 29.71
C ASP A 269 -17.37 4.98 28.83
N ILE A 270 -17.17 5.33 27.56
CA ILE A 270 -18.28 5.59 26.62
C ILE A 270 -18.94 4.29 26.15
N SER A 271 -18.16 3.23 25.98
CA SER A 271 -18.69 1.91 25.58
C SER A 271 -19.67 1.40 26.63
N ASP A 272 -19.38 1.58 27.92
CA ASP A 272 -20.27 1.22 29.02
C ASP A 272 -21.60 2.02 28.98
N GLU A 273 -21.55 3.27 28.54
CA GLU A 273 -22.76 4.11 28.38
C GLU A 273 -23.59 3.76 27.14
N ILE A 274 -22.95 3.31 26.06
CA ILE A 274 -23.61 2.95 24.80
C ILE A 274 -24.30 1.59 24.92
N GLY A 275 -23.74 0.70 25.73
CA GLY A 275 -24.19 -0.68 25.87
C GLY A 275 -23.50 -1.63 24.90
N GLU A 276 -23.98 -2.86 24.81
CA GLU A 276 -23.38 -3.89 23.96
C GLU A 276 -23.39 -3.50 22.48
N VAL A 277 -22.22 -3.59 21.86
CA VAL A 277 -22.03 -3.41 20.40
C VAL A 277 -21.38 -4.67 19.83
N ASP A 278 -21.81 -5.06 18.63
CA ASP A 278 -21.33 -6.29 18.01
C ASP A 278 -19.96 -6.10 17.34
N PHE A 279 -19.65 -4.89 16.91
CA PHE A 279 -18.42 -4.57 16.18
C PHE A 279 -17.81 -3.23 16.59
N LEU A 280 -16.48 -3.21 16.69
CA LEU A 280 -15.69 -1.98 16.80
C LEU A 280 -15.05 -1.70 15.43
N ALA A 281 -15.20 -0.48 14.91
CA ALA A 281 -14.58 -0.01 13.70
C ALA A 281 -13.52 1.05 13.99
N GLN A 282 -12.34 0.84 13.42
CA GLN A 282 -11.21 1.78 13.51
C GLN A 282 -10.65 2.04 12.12
N GLY A 283 -10.32 3.30 11.83
CA GLY A 283 -9.70 3.69 10.58
C GLY A 283 -8.21 3.31 10.56
N THR A 284 -7.84 2.41 9.63
CA THR A 284 -6.44 2.03 9.38
C THR A 284 -6.21 2.09 7.87
N ILE A 285 -5.15 2.78 7.44
CA ILE A 285 -4.80 2.83 6.02
C ILE A 285 -3.98 1.61 5.61
N TYR A 286 -4.13 1.21 4.36
CA TYR A 286 -3.46 0.01 3.83
C TYR A 286 -1.93 0.01 3.97
N PRO A 287 -1.21 1.12 3.77
CA PRO A 287 0.22 1.19 4.07
C PRO A 287 0.59 0.81 5.50
N ASP A 288 -0.21 1.22 6.49
CA ASP A 288 0.05 0.88 7.89
C ASP A 288 -0.12 -0.63 8.16
N VAL A 289 -1.06 -1.27 7.47
CA VAL A 289 -1.25 -2.74 7.55
C VAL A 289 -0.03 -3.48 7.00
N ILE A 290 0.54 -3.00 5.88
CA ILE A 290 1.71 -3.62 5.26
C ILE A 290 2.96 -3.39 6.12
N GLU A 291 3.16 -2.16 6.62
CA GLU A 291 4.35 -1.77 7.37
C GLU A 291 4.39 -2.38 8.77
N SER A 292 3.24 -2.67 9.38
CA SER A 292 3.16 -3.27 10.72
C SER A 292 3.21 -4.81 10.74
N GLY A 293 3.10 -5.47 9.58
CA GLY A 293 2.95 -6.93 9.49
C GLY A 293 4.20 -7.73 9.13
N SER A 294 5.37 -7.12 8.89
CA SER A 294 6.56 -7.86 8.48
C SER A 294 7.73 -7.69 9.44
N ASN A 295 8.34 -8.81 9.83
CA ASN A 295 9.59 -8.86 10.60
C ASN A 295 10.81 -8.27 9.85
N THR A 296 10.63 -7.82 8.61
CA THR A 296 11.67 -7.32 7.71
C THR A 296 11.54 -5.83 7.39
N SER A 297 10.43 -5.18 7.71
CA SER A 297 10.34 -3.72 7.63
C SER A 297 10.81 -3.12 8.96
N ALA A 298 11.82 -2.24 8.90
CA ALA A 298 12.18 -1.43 10.05
C ALA A 298 10.90 -0.75 10.57
N MET A 299 10.63 -0.89 11.88
CA MET A 299 9.49 -0.27 12.56
C MET A 299 9.61 1.26 12.44
N ILE A 300 9.13 1.82 11.32
CA ILE A 300 9.27 3.26 11.02
C ILE A 300 8.11 4.07 11.62
N LYS A 301 6.98 3.42 11.97
CA LYS A 301 5.79 4.15 12.43
C LYS A 301 5.10 3.47 13.60
N SER A 302 5.43 3.90 14.80
CA SER A 302 4.69 3.56 16.05
C SER A 302 3.42 4.40 16.25
N HIS A 303 2.99 5.22 15.28
CA HIS A 303 2.01 6.29 15.51
C HIS A 303 0.65 6.08 14.82
N HIS A 304 0.44 5.00 14.08
CA HIS A 304 -0.84 4.78 13.40
C HIS A 304 -1.73 3.69 14.03
N ASN A 305 -1.23 2.84 14.91
CA ASN A 305 -2.03 1.91 15.71
C ASN A 305 -1.32 1.66 17.02
N VAL A 306 -1.71 2.37 18.03
CA VAL A 306 -1.34 2.10 19.42
C VAL A 306 -2.49 1.28 20.03
N GLY A 307 -2.43 -0.02 19.83
CA GLY A 307 -3.36 -0.97 20.40
C GLY A 307 -2.65 -2.28 20.65
#